data_97075efbf37523b709b08fc4d6f79c44
#
_entry.id   97075efbf37523b709b08fc4d6f79c44
#
_cell.length_a   1.000
_cell.length_b   1.000
_cell.length_c   1.000
_cell.angle_alpha   90.00
_cell.angle_beta   90.00
_cell.angle_gamma   90.00
#
_symmetry.space_group_name_H-M   'P 1'
#
loop_
_entity.id
_entity.type
_entity.pdbx_description
1 polymer ?
#
loop_
_entity_poly.entity_id
_entity_poly.type
_entity_poly.pdbx_seq_one_letter_code
_entity_poly.pdbx_strand_id
1 'polypeptide(L)'
;IGLSLGLIMIFGLLGIIVFNGLEAFWPKTIHELTLAPSSKEEQPLVLYAGITKDQTRHVPADPAHPGSTARDVREYQLFTGSKESYGQSYRYVDAHNVTASATPKGLLCLERMEGGKALVKPLELKLASGETIPAASPEFMEAFRRVLDRETDLRDRVKTIDTRDIGSVNTRLADVRLDIKAIERSYDIREENGQRTAVPRKNPILTDMDDPASELDRLRAKEEQLNAEYARYTAEAAKLRAQQGRDSLVYALGDGERKEIRMDKIVYGYQPNDLGFFGKCGVFLHNLYHFITDDPREANTEGGIFPAIFGTFIMTLLMSVLVTPVGVIGAIYLREYARQGTLVQ
;
A
#
# COMPACT_ATOMS: atom_id res chain seq x y z
N ILE A 1 24.38 -29.90 -21.52
CA ILE A 1 22.97 -30.24 -21.76
C ILE A 1 22.14 -30.05 -20.49
N GLY A 2 22.52 -30.64 -19.31
CA GLY A 2 21.76 -30.53 -18.08
C GLY A 2 21.62 -29.07 -17.57
N LEU A 3 22.71 -28.30 -17.60
CA LEU A 3 22.68 -26.88 -17.20
C LEU A 3 21.77 -26.05 -18.11
N SER A 4 21.84 -26.25 -19.42
CA SER A 4 21.02 -25.54 -20.40
C SER A 4 19.53 -25.84 -20.22
N LEU A 5 19.20 -27.12 -19.97
CA LEU A 5 17.82 -27.54 -19.69
C LEU A 5 17.31 -26.91 -18.38
N GLY A 6 18.12 -26.89 -17.32
CA GLY A 6 17.77 -26.24 -16.06
C GLY A 6 17.52 -24.74 -16.20
N LEU A 7 18.37 -24.02 -16.95
CA LEU A 7 18.18 -22.60 -17.24
C LEU A 7 16.89 -22.34 -18.04
N ILE A 8 16.61 -23.13 -19.06
CA ILE A 8 15.38 -23.01 -19.86
C ILE A 8 14.15 -23.22 -18.97
N MET A 9 14.16 -24.21 -18.08
CA MET A 9 13.05 -24.43 -17.15
C MET A 9 12.86 -23.26 -16.17
N ILE A 10 13.95 -22.72 -15.60
CA ILE A 10 13.89 -21.59 -14.67
C ILE A 10 13.36 -20.35 -15.39
N PHE A 11 13.93 -19.99 -16.54
CA PHE A 11 13.47 -18.82 -17.30
C PHE A 11 12.05 -19.00 -17.87
N GLY A 12 11.69 -20.23 -18.27
CA GLY A 12 10.33 -20.54 -18.70
C GLY A 12 9.31 -20.36 -17.58
N LEU A 13 9.60 -20.92 -16.40
CA LEU A 13 8.74 -20.75 -15.23
C LEU A 13 8.64 -19.28 -14.81
N LEU A 14 9.77 -18.58 -14.74
CA LEU A 14 9.80 -17.15 -14.44
C LEU A 14 9.01 -16.34 -15.46
N GLY A 15 9.16 -16.66 -16.75
CA GLY A 15 8.38 -16.01 -17.82
C GLY A 15 6.88 -16.19 -17.67
N ILE A 16 6.41 -17.39 -17.31
CA ILE A 16 4.99 -17.67 -17.06
C ILE A 16 4.49 -16.87 -15.84
N ILE A 17 5.27 -16.82 -14.76
CA ILE A 17 4.90 -16.06 -13.55
C ILE A 17 4.78 -14.57 -13.88
N VAL A 18 5.77 -14.00 -14.58
CA VAL A 18 5.77 -12.59 -14.98
C VAL A 18 4.59 -12.30 -15.90
N PHE A 19 4.35 -13.13 -16.92
CA PHE A 19 3.25 -12.93 -17.87
C PHE A 19 1.88 -12.94 -17.15
N ASN A 20 1.63 -13.94 -16.31
CA ASN A 20 0.38 -14.02 -15.53
C ASN A 20 0.26 -12.88 -14.51
N GLY A 21 1.39 -12.45 -13.92
CA GLY A 21 1.43 -11.30 -13.01
C GLY A 21 1.09 -9.99 -13.72
N LEU A 22 1.62 -9.76 -14.91
CA LEU A 22 1.34 -8.56 -15.71
C LEU A 22 -0.13 -8.47 -16.12
N GLU A 23 -0.80 -9.59 -16.40
CA GLU A 23 -2.24 -9.61 -16.71
C GLU A 23 -3.09 -9.00 -15.58
N ALA A 24 -2.66 -9.12 -14.32
CA ALA A 24 -3.37 -8.58 -13.17
C ALA A 24 -3.46 -7.03 -13.18
N PHE A 25 -2.50 -6.36 -13.82
CA PHE A 25 -2.48 -4.89 -13.92
C PHE A 25 -3.30 -4.35 -15.10
N TRP A 26 -3.72 -5.22 -16.01
CA TRP A 26 -4.52 -4.79 -17.17
C TRP A 26 -5.91 -4.35 -16.71
N PRO A 27 -6.39 -3.15 -17.12
CA PRO A 27 -7.71 -2.66 -16.74
C PRO A 27 -8.80 -3.51 -17.37
N LYS A 28 -9.50 -4.29 -16.55
CA LYS A 28 -10.60 -5.17 -16.98
C LYS A 28 -11.86 -4.36 -17.21
N THR A 29 -12.65 -4.80 -18.19
CA THR A 29 -13.98 -4.25 -18.47
C THR A 29 -14.91 -4.53 -17.30
N ILE A 30 -15.69 -3.53 -16.88
CA ILE A 30 -16.72 -3.68 -15.85
C ILE A 30 -18.03 -4.07 -16.53
N HIS A 31 -18.59 -5.19 -16.08
CA HIS A 31 -19.89 -5.66 -16.49
C HIS A 31 -20.94 -5.33 -15.42
N GLU A 32 -22.11 -4.92 -15.85
CA GLU A 32 -23.31 -4.92 -15.04
C GLU A 32 -24.00 -6.27 -15.25
N LEU A 33 -24.00 -7.10 -14.21
CA LEU A 33 -24.52 -8.45 -14.25
C LEU A 33 -25.77 -8.53 -13.39
N THR A 34 -26.85 -9.06 -13.96
CA THR A 34 -28.06 -9.41 -13.24
C THR A 34 -28.05 -10.91 -12.97
N LEU A 35 -28.05 -11.27 -11.70
CA LEU A 35 -28.09 -12.67 -11.25
C LEU A 35 -29.52 -13.09 -10.95
N ALA A 36 -29.85 -14.33 -11.31
CA ALA A 36 -31.11 -14.95 -10.91
C ALA A 36 -31.22 -15.01 -9.38
N PRO A 37 -32.40 -14.77 -8.80
CA PRO A 37 -32.61 -14.86 -7.37
C PRO A 37 -32.38 -16.31 -6.88
N SER A 38 -31.77 -16.44 -5.71
CA SER A 38 -31.51 -17.76 -5.10
C SER A 38 -32.77 -18.43 -4.57
N SER A 39 -33.83 -17.65 -4.29
CA SER A 39 -35.16 -18.13 -3.93
C SER A 39 -36.25 -17.37 -4.69
N LYS A 40 -37.46 -17.93 -4.73
CA LYS A 40 -38.61 -17.32 -5.44
C LYS A 40 -39.07 -15.97 -4.83
N GLU A 41 -38.64 -15.67 -3.62
CA GLU A 41 -39.03 -14.45 -2.87
C GLU A 41 -37.97 -13.33 -2.94
N GLU A 42 -36.76 -13.62 -3.45
CA GLU A 42 -35.68 -12.65 -3.57
C GLU A 42 -35.73 -11.88 -4.89
N GLN A 43 -35.35 -10.61 -4.86
CA GLN A 43 -35.18 -9.81 -6.08
C GLN A 43 -33.88 -10.20 -6.81
N PRO A 44 -33.85 -10.06 -8.15
CA PRO A 44 -32.61 -10.25 -8.91
C PRO A 44 -31.49 -9.35 -8.38
N LEU A 45 -30.33 -9.93 -8.13
CA LEU A 45 -29.17 -9.19 -7.65
C LEU A 45 -28.41 -8.59 -8.83
N VAL A 46 -28.30 -7.28 -8.88
CA VAL A 46 -27.48 -6.58 -9.85
C VAL A 46 -26.12 -6.24 -9.23
N LEU A 47 -25.03 -6.55 -9.91
CA LEU A 47 -23.68 -6.21 -9.45
C LEU A 47 -22.83 -5.63 -10.59
N TYR A 48 -21.91 -4.75 -10.21
CA TYR A 48 -20.80 -4.33 -11.05
C TYR A 48 -19.61 -5.27 -10.80
N ALA A 49 -19.16 -5.97 -11.84
CA ALA A 49 -18.09 -6.94 -11.70
C ALA A 49 -17.18 -6.98 -12.94
N GLY A 50 -15.91 -7.29 -12.69
CA GLY A 50 -14.96 -7.68 -13.73
C GLY A 50 -14.93 -9.21 -13.85
N ILE A 51 -15.09 -9.78 -15.05
CA ILE A 51 -14.91 -11.22 -15.26
C ILE A 51 -13.41 -11.51 -15.24
N THR A 52 -12.96 -12.29 -14.24
CA THR A 52 -11.55 -12.62 -14.06
C THR A 52 -11.20 -13.94 -14.72
N LYS A 53 -12.08 -14.93 -14.59
CA LYS A 53 -11.91 -16.23 -15.25
C LYS A 53 -13.26 -16.74 -15.75
N ASP A 54 -13.20 -17.45 -16.88
CA ASP A 54 -14.29 -18.21 -17.46
C ASP A 54 -13.80 -19.65 -17.52
N GLN A 55 -14.37 -20.50 -16.71
CA GLN A 55 -13.91 -21.88 -16.55
C GLN A 55 -15.08 -22.86 -16.55
N THR A 56 -14.78 -24.10 -16.88
CA THR A 56 -15.75 -25.21 -16.78
C THR A 56 -15.42 -26.01 -15.55
N ARG A 57 -16.40 -26.16 -14.66
CA ARG A 57 -16.31 -26.98 -13.46
C ARG A 57 -17.07 -28.28 -13.68
N HIS A 58 -16.40 -29.40 -13.44
CA HIS A 58 -17.04 -30.72 -13.42
C HIS A 58 -17.77 -30.93 -12.10
N VAL A 59 -19.10 -31.07 -12.17
CA VAL A 59 -19.93 -31.39 -11.03
C VAL A 59 -20.23 -32.89 -11.06
N PRO A 60 -19.68 -33.68 -10.14
CA PRO A 60 -19.94 -35.11 -10.11
C PRO A 60 -21.42 -35.40 -9.80
N ALA A 61 -21.89 -36.57 -10.16
CA ALA A 61 -23.25 -37.04 -9.78
C ALA A 61 -23.39 -37.06 -8.26
N ASP A 62 -24.47 -36.50 -7.76
CA ASP A 62 -24.75 -36.48 -6.32
C ASP A 62 -25.21 -37.86 -5.86
N PRO A 63 -24.48 -38.56 -4.96
CA PRO A 63 -24.87 -39.87 -4.47
C PRO A 63 -26.18 -39.84 -3.67
N ALA A 64 -26.58 -38.69 -3.11
CA ALA A 64 -27.77 -38.53 -2.32
C ALA A 64 -29.04 -38.40 -3.17
N HIS A 65 -28.90 -38.13 -4.47
CA HIS A 65 -30.03 -37.97 -5.39
C HIS A 65 -29.92 -38.98 -6.55
N PRO A 66 -30.55 -40.16 -6.43
CA PRO A 66 -30.59 -41.15 -7.50
C PRO A 66 -31.19 -40.57 -8.78
N GLY A 67 -30.39 -40.46 -9.84
CA GLY A 67 -30.78 -39.84 -11.12
C GLY A 67 -30.01 -38.57 -11.48
N SER A 68 -29.16 -38.04 -10.55
CA SER A 68 -28.21 -36.98 -10.91
C SER A 68 -27.11 -37.55 -11.84
N THR A 69 -26.83 -36.87 -12.95
CA THR A 69 -25.71 -37.21 -13.83
C THR A 69 -24.60 -36.19 -13.67
N ALA A 70 -23.37 -36.67 -13.77
CA ALA A 70 -22.22 -35.77 -13.82
C ALA A 70 -22.38 -34.79 -14.99
N ARG A 71 -22.15 -33.51 -14.73
CA ARG A 71 -22.32 -32.44 -15.73
C ARG A 71 -21.21 -31.42 -15.62
N ASP A 72 -20.86 -30.87 -16.77
CA ASP A 72 -19.94 -29.76 -16.85
C ASP A 72 -20.74 -28.45 -16.78
N VAL A 73 -20.40 -27.61 -15.80
CA VAL A 73 -21.04 -26.31 -15.57
C VAL A 73 -20.02 -25.21 -15.86
N ARG A 74 -20.39 -24.30 -16.75
CA ARG A 74 -19.59 -23.10 -17.02
C ARG A 74 -19.76 -22.13 -15.87
N GLU A 75 -18.66 -21.66 -15.31
CA GLU A 75 -18.60 -20.83 -14.11
C GLU A 75 -17.73 -19.60 -14.37
N TYR A 76 -18.23 -18.46 -13.96
CA TYR A 76 -17.46 -17.21 -13.98
C TYR A 76 -16.88 -16.90 -12.60
N GLN A 77 -15.59 -16.56 -12.55
CA GLN A 77 -15.01 -15.90 -11.41
C GLN A 77 -15.16 -14.39 -11.60
N LEU A 78 -15.97 -13.78 -10.78
CA LEU A 78 -16.28 -12.36 -10.81
C LEU A 78 -15.45 -11.63 -9.73
N PHE A 79 -14.77 -10.57 -10.12
CA PHE A 79 -14.21 -9.60 -9.20
C PHE A 79 -15.24 -8.50 -8.97
N THR A 80 -15.79 -8.42 -7.78
CA THR A 80 -16.84 -7.46 -7.39
C THR A 80 -16.30 -6.22 -6.67
N GLY A 81 -14.98 -6.14 -6.50
CA GLY A 81 -14.33 -5.08 -5.76
C GLY A 81 -14.17 -5.43 -4.29
N SER A 82 -14.48 -4.49 -3.43
CA SER A 82 -14.24 -4.59 -2.00
C SER A 82 -15.24 -5.51 -1.28
N LYS A 83 -14.76 -6.16 -0.21
CA LYS A 83 -15.60 -6.95 0.71
C LYS A 83 -16.72 -6.13 1.36
N GLU A 84 -16.49 -4.83 1.58
CA GLU A 84 -17.48 -3.93 2.18
C GLU A 84 -18.72 -3.69 1.31
N SER A 85 -18.56 -3.85 -0.03
CA SER A 85 -19.67 -3.62 -0.96
C SER A 85 -20.61 -4.83 -1.06
N TYR A 86 -20.03 -6.03 -1.15
CA TYR A 86 -20.79 -7.26 -1.42
C TYR A 86 -20.38 -8.44 -0.53
N GLY A 87 -19.72 -8.21 0.59
CA GLY A 87 -19.24 -9.24 1.52
C GLY A 87 -18.03 -10.05 1.05
N GLN A 88 -17.76 -10.07 -0.26
CA GLN A 88 -16.66 -10.83 -0.87
C GLN A 88 -16.07 -10.04 -2.04
N SER A 89 -14.73 -10.06 -2.18
CA SER A 89 -14.04 -9.43 -3.33
C SER A 89 -14.13 -10.28 -4.61
N TYR A 90 -14.21 -11.58 -4.45
CA TYR A 90 -14.37 -12.54 -5.56
C TYR A 90 -15.57 -13.44 -5.31
N ARG A 91 -16.37 -13.66 -6.34
CA ARG A 91 -17.53 -14.55 -6.31
C ARG A 91 -17.49 -15.46 -7.51
N TYR A 92 -17.77 -16.75 -7.27
CA TYR A 92 -17.99 -17.71 -8.34
C TYR A 92 -19.49 -17.80 -8.63
N VAL A 93 -19.85 -17.70 -9.89
CA VAL A 93 -21.24 -17.72 -10.35
C VAL A 93 -21.37 -18.62 -11.56
N ASP A 94 -22.28 -19.57 -11.50
CA ASP A 94 -22.60 -20.41 -12.63
C ASP A 94 -23.16 -19.55 -13.78
N ALA A 95 -22.69 -19.77 -15.01
CA ALA A 95 -23.06 -18.94 -16.16
C ALA A 95 -24.57 -18.90 -16.41
N HIS A 96 -25.29 -19.96 -16.08
CA HIS A 96 -26.75 -20.02 -16.24
C HIS A 96 -27.53 -19.13 -15.27
N ASN A 97 -26.90 -18.74 -14.13
CA ASN A 97 -27.51 -17.82 -13.17
C ASN A 97 -27.38 -16.35 -13.61
N VAL A 98 -26.58 -16.05 -14.63
CA VAL A 98 -26.47 -14.71 -15.19
C VAL A 98 -27.62 -14.51 -16.20
N THR A 99 -28.62 -13.75 -15.80
CA THR A 99 -29.82 -13.48 -16.62
C THR A 99 -29.63 -12.35 -17.60
N ALA A 100 -28.79 -11.36 -17.26
CA ALA A 100 -28.42 -10.26 -18.16
C ALA A 100 -26.99 -9.82 -17.90
N SER A 101 -26.31 -9.38 -18.96
CA SER A 101 -24.97 -8.81 -18.92
C SER A 101 -24.90 -7.60 -19.84
N ALA A 102 -24.47 -6.47 -19.30
CA ALA A 102 -24.24 -5.24 -20.05
C ALA A 102 -22.87 -4.66 -19.70
N THR A 103 -22.33 -3.82 -20.57
CA THR A 103 -21.06 -3.10 -20.34
C THR A 103 -21.32 -1.59 -20.44
N PRO A 104 -22.04 -1.02 -19.44
CA PRO A 104 -22.39 0.40 -19.49
C PRO A 104 -21.13 1.27 -19.42
N LYS A 105 -21.19 2.40 -20.10
CA LYS A 105 -20.18 3.46 -20.00
C LYS A 105 -20.34 4.24 -18.69
N GLY A 106 -19.31 4.98 -18.33
CA GLY A 106 -19.35 5.87 -17.16
C GLY A 106 -19.17 5.17 -15.82
N LEU A 107 -18.96 3.84 -15.77
CA LEU A 107 -18.60 3.15 -14.53
C LEU A 107 -17.17 3.46 -14.12
N LEU A 108 -16.96 3.69 -12.81
CA LEU A 108 -15.64 3.96 -12.23
C LEU A 108 -15.08 2.70 -11.55
N CYS A 109 -13.81 2.45 -11.80
CA CYS A 109 -12.96 1.65 -10.93
C CYS A 109 -12.20 2.61 -10.02
N LEU A 110 -12.51 2.58 -8.72
CA LEU A 110 -11.85 3.38 -7.69
C LEU A 110 -10.85 2.51 -6.95
N GLU A 111 -9.63 2.98 -6.82
CA GLU A 111 -8.64 2.44 -5.89
C GLU A 111 -8.67 3.29 -4.63
N ARG A 112 -8.90 2.66 -3.48
CA ARG A 112 -9.09 3.34 -2.20
C ARG A 112 -7.87 3.17 -1.31
N MET A 113 -7.75 4.02 -0.30
CA MET A 113 -6.72 3.90 0.74
C MET A 113 -6.89 2.63 1.57
N GLU A 114 -8.15 2.27 1.83
CA GLU A 114 -8.56 1.10 2.61
C GLU A 114 -9.69 0.37 1.87
N GLY A 115 -9.77 -0.95 1.99
CA GLY A 115 -10.81 -1.79 1.38
C GLY A 115 -10.62 -2.06 -0.11
N GLY A 116 -9.44 -1.76 -0.68
CA GLY A 116 -9.06 -2.09 -2.04
C GLY A 116 -9.89 -1.40 -3.12
N LYS A 117 -10.04 -2.06 -4.27
CA LYS A 117 -10.75 -1.52 -5.44
C LYS A 117 -12.27 -1.58 -5.25
N ALA A 118 -12.98 -0.55 -5.70
CA ALA A 118 -14.43 -0.52 -5.78
C ALA A 118 -14.90 -0.25 -7.22
N LEU A 119 -15.89 -1.03 -7.68
CA LEU A 119 -16.54 -0.89 -8.98
C LEU A 119 -17.88 -0.22 -8.76
N VAL A 120 -18.04 1.02 -9.23
CA VAL A 120 -19.17 1.86 -8.84
C VAL A 120 -19.71 2.67 -10.01
N LYS A 121 -20.98 3.08 -9.89
CA LYS A 121 -21.59 4.07 -10.76
C LYS A 121 -21.54 5.44 -10.08
N PRO A 122 -20.74 6.39 -10.55
CA PRO A 122 -20.74 7.73 -9.98
C PRO A 122 -22.10 8.39 -10.16
N LEU A 123 -22.52 9.15 -9.19
CA LEU A 123 -23.76 9.94 -9.24
C LEU A 123 -23.45 11.43 -9.28
N GLU A 124 -22.68 11.92 -8.32
CA GLU A 124 -22.32 13.31 -8.18
C GLU A 124 -21.01 13.49 -7.39
N LEU A 125 -20.29 14.57 -7.69
CA LEU A 125 -19.13 15.05 -6.95
C LEU A 125 -19.55 16.29 -6.18
N LYS A 126 -19.46 16.22 -4.84
CA LYS A 126 -19.73 17.35 -3.93
C LYS A 126 -18.43 18.04 -3.60
N LEU A 127 -18.34 19.32 -3.88
CA LEU A 127 -17.18 20.16 -3.61
C LEU A 127 -17.33 20.87 -2.26
N ALA A 128 -16.21 21.16 -1.63
CA ALA A 128 -16.16 21.97 -0.39
C ALA A 128 -16.76 23.38 -0.55
N SER A 129 -16.86 23.88 -1.77
CA SER A 129 -17.54 25.13 -2.10
C SER A 129 -19.05 25.07 -1.92
N GLY A 130 -19.65 23.90 -1.76
CA GLY A 130 -21.08 23.65 -1.80
C GLY A 130 -21.62 23.37 -3.21
N GLU A 131 -20.79 23.43 -4.22
CA GLU A 131 -21.13 23.07 -5.59
C GLU A 131 -21.21 21.54 -5.75
N THR A 132 -22.19 21.08 -6.51
CA THR A 132 -22.37 19.66 -6.84
C THR A 132 -22.30 19.46 -8.35
N ILE A 133 -21.42 18.59 -8.81
CA ILE A 133 -21.22 18.27 -10.23
C ILE A 133 -21.82 16.89 -10.50
N PRO A 134 -22.92 16.79 -11.27
CA PRO A 134 -23.53 15.50 -11.62
C PRO A 134 -22.58 14.66 -12.49
N ALA A 135 -22.58 13.33 -12.30
CA ALA A 135 -21.76 12.41 -13.11
C ALA A 135 -22.09 12.42 -14.60
N ALA A 136 -23.31 12.86 -14.97
CA ALA A 136 -23.71 13.02 -16.37
C ALA A 136 -23.12 14.28 -17.04
N SER A 137 -22.53 15.20 -16.27
CA SER A 137 -21.87 16.38 -16.82
C SER A 137 -20.57 16.00 -17.56
N PRO A 138 -20.28 16.59 -18.73
CA PRO A 138 -19.01 16.37 -19.41
C PRO A 138 -17.79 16.82 -18.61
N GLU A 139 -17.98 17.75 -17.68
CA GLU A 139 -16.92 18.28 -16.81
C GLU A 139 -16.61 17.38 -15.62
N PHE A 140 -17.45 16.36 -15.34
CA PHE A 140 -17.32 15.51 -14.16
C PHE A 140 -15.94 14.87 -14.02
N MET A 141 -15.45 14.22 -15.06
CA MET A 141 -14.16 13.49 -15.00
C MET A 141 -12.97 14.44 -14.88
N GLU A 142 -13.06 15.63 -15.44
CA GLU A 142 -12.02 16.66 -15.27
C GLU A 142 -12.03 17.20 -13.84
N ALA A 143 -13.20 17.53 -13.30
CA ALA A 143 -13.35 17.97 -11.93
C ALA A 143 -12.90 16.88 -10.93
N PHE A 144 -13.29 15.63 -11.16
CA PHE A 144 -12.88 14.49 -10.36
C PHE A 144 -11.35 14.33 -10.31
N ARG A 145 -10.67 14.39 -11.46
CA ARG A 145 -9.20 14.32 -11.51
C ARG A 145 -8.55 15.49 -10.80
N ARG A 146 -9.02 16.71 -11.04
CA ARG A 146 -8.49 17.92 -10.39
C ARG A 146 -8.58 17.86 -8.87
N VAL A 147 -9.70 17.37 -8.34
CA VAL A 147 -9.88 17.18 -6.90
C VAL A 147 -8.96 16.09 -6.39
N LEU A 148 -8.85 14.96 -7.11
CA LEU A 148 -7.99 13.86 -6.73
C LEU A 148 -6.50 14.25 -6.72
N ASP A 149 -6.05 14.99 -7.73
CA ASP A 149 -4.67 15.50 -7.81
C ASP A 149 -4.37 16.41 -6.62
N ARG A 150 -5.30 17.32 -6.26
CA ARG A 150 -5.15 18.18 -5.09
C ARG A 150 -5.08 17.37 -3.78
N GLU A 151 -5.93 16.37 -3.60
CA GLU A 151 -5.90 15.51 -2.41
C GLU A 151 -4.60 14.70 -2.32
N THR A 152 -4.07 14.27 -3.47
CA THR A 152 -2.78 13.58 -3.56
C THR A 152 -1.64 14.50 -3.17
N ASP A 153 -1.60 15.72 -3.70
CA ASP A 153 -0.60 16.73 -3.34
C ASP A 153 -0.63 17.06 -1.83
N LEU A 154 -1.83 17.21 -1.25
CA LEU A 154 -1.96 17.45 0.19
C LEU A 154 -1.45 16.26 1.00
N ARG A 155 -1.73 15.05 0.57
CA ARG A 155 -1.26 13.80 1.22
C ARG A 155 0.26 13.71 1.18
N ASP A 156 0.87 13.97 0.04
CA ASP A 156 2.32 13.88 -0.15
C ASP A 156 3.05 14.96 0.67
N ARG A 157 2.49 16.15 0.77
CA ARG A 157 3.02 17.22 1.64
C ARG A 157 2.96 16.81 3.11
N VAL A 158 1.80 16.29 3.58
CA VAL A 158 1.67 15.79 4.95
C VAL A 158 2.67 14.67 5.22
N LYS A 159 2.78 13.70 4.30
CA LYS A 159 3.76 12.60 4.41
C LYS A 159 5.20 13.13 4.49
N THR A 160 5.55 14.13 3.70
CA THR A 160 6.88 14.74 3.72
C THR A 160 7.17 15.40 5.06
N ILE A 161 6.22 16.18 5.59
CA ILE A 161 6.36 16.82 6.90
C ILE A 161 6.50 15.75 8.00
N ASP A 162 5.65 14.73 8.01
CA ASP A 162 5.64 13.70 9.04
C ASP A 162 6.93 12.86 9.04
N THR A 163 7.37 12.44 7.86
CA THR A 163 8.49 11.48 7.76
C THR A 163 9.85 12.17 7.73
N ARG A 164 9.98 13.24 6.97
CA ARG A 164 11.27 13.92 6.76
C ARG A 164 11.51 15.02 7.78
N ASP A 165 10.58 15.97 7.90
CA ASP A 165 10.80 17.19 8.67
C ASP A 165 10.68 16.89 10.17
N ILE A 166 9.56 16.31 10.62
CA ILE A 166 9.36 15.88 12.00
C ILE A 166 10.35 14.78 12.39
N GLY A 167 10.63 13.82 11.49
CA GLY A 167 11.62 12.78 11.70
C GLY A 167 13.02 13.34 11.95
N SER A 168 13.45 14.32 11.14
CA SER A 168 14.74 15.02 11.32
C SER A 168 14.83 15.77 12.64
N VAL A 169 13.75 16.49 13.01
CA VAL A 169 13.71 17.19 14.31
C VAL A 169 13.78 16.21 15.48
N ASN A 170 13.06 15.09 15.41
CA ASN A 170 13.08 14.06 16.45
C ASN A 170 14.47 13.45 16.64
N THR A 171 15.20 13.19 15.54
CA THR A 171 16.58 12.69 15.63
C THR A 171 17.48 13.71 16.34
N ARG A 172 17.44 14.99 15.92
CA ARG A 172 18.21 16.07 16.57
C ARG A 172 17.83 16.27 18.04
N LEU A 173 16.55 16.14 18.39
CA LEU A 173 16.07 16.18 19.77
C LEU A 173 16.61 15.01 20.60
N ALA A 174 16.63 13.80 20.01
CA ALA A 174 17.17 12.63 20.68
C ALA A 174 18.67 12.80 21.00
N ASP A 175 19.45 13.31 20.04
CA ASP A 175 20.89 13.58 20.21
C ASP A 175 21.11 14.62 21.33
N VAL A 176 20.43 15.76 21.26
CA VAL A 176 20.54 16.82 22.28
C VAL A 176 20.16 16.31 23.67
N ARG A 177 19.10 15.50 23.79
CA ARG A 177 18.69 14.88 25.06
C ARG A 177 19.68 13.86 25.59
N LEU A 178 20.37 13.13 24.69
CA LEU A 178 21.44 12.23 25.09
C LEU A 178 22.63 13.03 25.66
N ASP A 179 23.02 14.14 25.02
CA ASP A 179 24.09 15.01 25.47
C ASP A 179 23.75 15.66 26.84
N ILE A 180 22.52 16.17 26.99
CA ILE A 180 22.04 16.71 28.28
C ILE A 180 22.14 15.65 29.37
N LYS A 181 21.65 14.42 29.13
CA LYS A 181 21.72 13.33 30.09
C LYS A 181 23.16 12.92 30.42
N ALA A 182 24.06 12.97 29.44
CA ALA A 182 25.48 12.66 29.66
C ALA A 182 26.13 13.68 30.61
N ILE A 183 25.83 14.98 30.43
CA ILE A 183 26.30 16.04 31.31
C ILE A 183 25.68 15.88 32.71
N GLU A 184 24.37 15.72 32.86
CA GLU A 184 23.65 15.56 34.11
C GLU A 184 24.10 14.31 34.91
N ARG A 185 24.54 13.25 34.22
CA ARG A 185 25.11 12.05 34.84
C ARG A 185 26.57 12.24 35.29
N SER A 186 27.31 13.10 34.59
CA SER A 186 28.74 13.31 34.85
C SER A 186 29.02 14.40 35.89
N TYR A 187 28.12 15.41 35.95
CA TYR A 187 28.32 16.57 36.81
C TYR A 187 27.08 16.85 37.69
N ASP A 188 27.32 17.33 38.89
CA ASP A 188 26.30 17.90 39.80
C ASP A 188 26.38 19.42 39.68
N ILE A 189 25.39 20.02 39.00
CA ILE A 189 25.37 21.48 38.77
C ILE A 189 24.65 22.14 39.92
N ARG A 190 25.38 22.95 40.70
CA ARG A 190 24.89 23.73 41.87
C ARG A 190 24.95 25.19 41.54
N GLU A 191 23.95 25.92 42.01
CA GLU A 191 23.95 27.38 41.98
C GLU A 191 24.26 27.93 43.36
N GLU A 192 25.45 28.54 43.52
CA GLU A 192 25.89 29.23 44.74
C GLU A 192 26.21 30.67 44.41
N ASN A 193 25.58 31.60 45.09
CA ASN A 193 25.79 33.06 44.97
C ASN A 193 25.62 33.60 43.52
N GLY A 194 24.67 33.03 42.75
CA GLY A 194 24.43 33.46 41.36
C GLY A 194 25.46 32.94 40.34
N GLN A 195 26.44 32.10 40.81
CA GLN A 195 27.34 31.38 39.91
C GLN A 195 27.00 29.90 39.89
N ARG A 196 26.91 29.34 38.71
CA ARG A 196 26.70 27.91 38.53
C ARG A 196 28.02 27.20 38.45
N THR A 197 28.25 26.29 39.41
CA THR A 197 29.45 25.45 39.49
C THR A 197 29.10 24.00 39.22
N ALA A 198 29.87 23.33 38.36
CA ALA A 198 29.74 21.94 38.02
C ALA A 198 30.73 21.09 38.79
N VAL A 199 30.26 20.18 39.64
CA VAL A 199 31.10 19.27 40.40
C VAL A 199 31.05 17.88 39.77
N PRO A 200 32.22 17.28 39.41
CA PRO A 200 32.20 15.92 38.82
C PRO A 200 31.65 14.90 39.83
N ARG A 201 30.79 13.99 39.33
CA ARG A 201 30.28 12.87 40.13
C ARG A 201 31.31 11.74 40.22
N LYS A 202 31.08 10.78 41.12
CA LYS A 202 32.03 9.71 41.47
C LYS A 202 32.46 8.80 40.30
N ASN A 203 31.65 8.69 39.25
CA ASN A 203 31.96 7.96 38.01
C ASN A 203 31.41 8.74 36.83
N PRO A 204 32.05 9.81 36.37
CA PRO A 204 31.57 10.62 35.28
C PRO A 204 31.70 9.87 33.93
N ILE A 205 30.74 10.03 33.04
CA ILE A 205 30.81 9.53 31.66
C ILE A 205 31.70 10.48 30.83
N LEU A 206 31.64 11.77 31.14
CA LEU A 206 32.45 12.84 30.52
C LEU A 206 33.43 13.37 31.56
N THR A 207 34.73 13.38 31.23
CA THR A 207 35.80 13.73 32.17
C THR A 207 36.47 15.08 31.91
N ASP A 208 36.46 15.56 30.67
CA ASP A 208 37.24 16.74 30.24
C ASP A 208 36.33 17.78 29.54
N MET A 209 35.43 18.38 30.33
CA MET A 209 34.60 19.48 29.87
C MET A 209 34.95 20.77 30.60
N ASP A 210 35.35 21.81 29.89
CA ASP A 210 35.81 23.08 30.45
C ASP A 210 34.70 23.81 31.23
N ASP A 211 33.48 23.88 30.68
CA ASP A 211 32.32 24.52 31.33
C ASP A 211 31.03 23.73 31.10
N PRO A 212 30.76 22.67 31.92
CA PRO A 212 29.58 21.84 31.79
C PRO A 212 28.26 22.59 32.04
N ALA A 213 28.28 23.65 32.87
CA ALA A 213 27.08 24.40 33.19
C ALA A 213 26.59 25.24 32.00
N SER A 214 27.52 25.96 31.35
CA SER A 214 27.23 26.76 30.16
C SER A 214 26.79 25.87 29.00
N GLU A 215 27.45 24.71 28.78
CA GLU A 215 27.09 23.79 27.72
C GLU A 215 25.70 23.15 27.97
N LEU A 216 25.36 22.85 29.24
CA LEU A 216 24.00 22.40 29.55
C LEU A 216 22.94 23.46 29.22
N ASP A 217 23.18 24.72 29.54
CA ASP A 217 22.26 25.81 29.21
C ASP A 217 22.10 25.99 27.69
N ARG A 218 23.21 25.88 26.98
CA ARG A 218 23.19 25.91 25.51
C ARG A 218 22.39 24.75 24.91
N LEU A 219 22.56 23.54 25.39
CA LEU A 219 21.83 22.37 24.94
C LEU A 219 20.34 22.47 25.29
N ARG A 220 19.98 22.99 26.48
CA ARG A 220 18.57 23.24 26.83
C ARG A 220 17.92 24.29 25.95
N ALA A 221 18.62 25.39 25.65
CA ALA A 221 18.12 26.40 24.71
C ALA A 221 17.92 25.79 23.30
N LYS A 222 18.86 24.92 22.87
CA LYS A 222 18.73 24.19 21.60
C LYS A 222 17.55 23.20 21.61
N GLU A 223 17.32 22.50 22.73
CA GLU A 223 16.14 21.63 22.91
C GLU A 223 14.83 22.44 22.79
N GLU A 224 14.78 23.62 23.41
CA GLU A 224 13.61 24.51 23.32
C GLU A 224 13.36 24.98 21.88
N GLN A 225 14.40 25.38 21.15
CA GLN A 225 14.30 25.74 19.74
C GLN A 225 13.78 24.58 18.88
N LEU A 226 14.29 23.36 19.10
CA LEU A 226 13.85 22.17 18.37
C LEU A 226 12.40 21.78 18.72
N ASN A 227 11.98 21.96 19.97
CA ASN A 227 10.59 21.74 20.38
C ASN A 227 9.64 22.78 19.72
N ALA A 228 10.07 24.03 19.56
CA ALA A 228 9.32 25.04 18.82
C ALA A 228 9.23 24.70 17.32
N GLU A 229 10.33 24.21 16.73
CA GLU A 229 10.36 23.74 15.33
C GLU A 229 9.41 22.53 15.14
N TYR A 230 9.42 21.57 16.05
CA TYR A 230 8.49 20.44 16.07
C TYR A 230 7.03 20.88 16.14
N ALA A 231 6.70 21.81 17.05
CA ALA A 231 5.36 22.34 17.21
C ALA A 231 4.88 23.04 15.93
N ARG A 232 5.77 23.78 15.25
CA ARG A 232 5.46 24.43 13.96
C ARG A 232 5.10 23.41 12.88
N TYR A 233 5.93 22.37 12.68
CA TYR A 233 5.66 21.33 11.68
C TYR A 233 4.38 20.55 12.00
N THR A 234 4.16 20.23 13.26
CA THR A 234 2.92 19.55 13.70
C THR A 234 1.68 20.39 13.42
N ALA A 235 1.75 21.71 13.67
CA ALA A 235 0.64 22.64 13.37
C ALA A 235 0.41 22.76 11.86
N GLU A 236 1.48 22.79 11.05
CA GLU A 236 1.39 22.83 9.59
C GLU A 236 0.75 21.54 9.04
N ALA A 237 1.20 20.36 9.49
CA ALA A 237 0.60 19.08 9.11
C ALA A 237 -0.88 19.01 9.50
N ALA A 238 -1.24 19.47 10.72
CA ALA A 238 -2.63 19.53 11.16
C ALA A 238 -3.50 20.45 10.28
N LYS A 239 -2.96 21.61 9.86
CA LYS A 239 -3.64 22.51 8.93
C LYS A 239 -3.88 21.88 7.56
N LEU A 240 -2.89 21.17 7.01
CA LEU A 240 -3.04 20.48 5.74
C LEU A 240 -4.05 19.32 5.85
N ARG A 241 -3.99 18.51 6.93
CA ARG A 241 -4.98 17.44 7.19
C ARG A 241 -6.41 17.99 7.33
N ALA A 242 -6.58 19.17 7.91
CA ALA A 242 -7.88 19.81 8.00
C ALA A 242 -8.42 20.31 6.63
N GLN A 243 -7.59 20.39 5.61
CA GLN A 243 -7.98 20.69 4.24
C GLN A 243 -8.35 19.45 3.43
N GLN A 244 -7.85 18.28 3.82
CA GLN A 244 -8.13 17.00 3.16
C GLN A 244 -9.56 16.55 3.39
N GLY A 245 -10.10 15.85 2.38
CA GLY A 245 -11.40 15.18 2.46
C GLY A 245 -12.60 16.10 2.67
N ARG A 246 -12.50 17.34 2.23
CA ARG A 246 -13.63 18.28 2.23
C ARG A 246 -14.58 18.02 1.07
N ASP A 247 -14.10 17.38 0.01
CA ASP A 247 -14.87 16.97 -1.13
C ASP A 247 -15.24 15.50 -0.99
N SER A 248 -16.37 15.11 -1.58
CA SER A 248 -16.87 13.74 -1.54
C SER A 248 -17.48 13.32 -2.86
N LEU A 249 -17.35 12.02 -3.16
CA LEU A 249 -17.99 11.37 -4.29
C LEU A 249 -19.18 10.56 -3.80
N VAL A 250 -20.36 10.84 -4.32
CA VAL A 250 -21.55 10.02 -4.15
C VAL A 250 -21.65 9.05 -5.32
N TYR A 251 -21.82 7.77 -5.02
CA TYR A 251 -21.90 6.71 -6.00
C TYR A 251 -22.97 5.68 -5.63
N ALA A 252 -23.38 4.88 -6.60
CA ALA A 252 -24.27 3.75 -6.40
C ALA A 252 -23.53 2.43 -6.66
N LEU A 253 -23.86 1.41 -5.89
CA LEU A 253 -23.51 0.02 -6.15
C LEU A 253 -24.50 -0.59 -7.16
N GLY A 254 -24.23 -1.82 -7.63
CA GLY A 254 -25.09 -2.51 -8.60
C GLY A 254 -26.50 -2.78 -8.07
N ASP A 255 -26.66 -3.00 -6.77
CA ASP A 255 -27.95 -3.16 -6.08
C ASP A 255 -28.74 -1.84 -5.90
N GLY A 256 -28.15 -0.72 -6.32
CA GLY A 256 -28.75 0.60 -6.20
C GLY A 256 -28.47 1.30 -4.86
N GLU A 257 -27.77 0.66 -3.93
CA GLU A 257 -27.35 1.29 -2.67
C GLU A 257 -26.46 2.51 -2.96
N ARG A 258 -26.84 3.66 -2.39
CA ARG A 258 -26.06 4.91 -2.51
C ARG A 258 -25.09 5.01 -1.36
N LYS A 259 -23.83 5.29 -1.69
CA LYS A 259 -22.75 5.52 -0.72
C LYS A 259 -22.03 6.82 -1.03
N GLU A 260 -21.43 7.38 0.00
CA GLU A 260 -20.60 8.57 -0.12
C GLU A 260 -19.19 8.26 0.41
N ILE A 261 -18.19 8.64 -0.36
CA ILE A 261 -16.78 8.49 0.02
C ILE A 261 -16.09 9.85 -0.08
N ARG A 262 -15.29 10.18 0.92
CA ARG A 262 -14.45 11.37 0.89
C ARG A 262 -13.33 11.19 -0.13
N MET A 263 -12.97 12.28 -0.83
CA MET A 263 -11.96 12.22 -1.88
C MET A 263 -10.56 11.91 -1.36
N ASP A 264 -10.23 12.24 -0.10
CA ASP A 264 -8.95 11.86 0.55
C ASP A 264 -8.77 10.34 0.75
N LYS A 265 -9.86 9.58 0.70
CA LYS A 265 -9.85 8.10 0.77
C LYS A 265 -9.67 7.42 -0.58
N ILE A 266 -9.65 8.18 -1.67
CA ILE A 266 -9.44 7.66 -3.02
C ILE A 266 -7.98 7.94 -3.43
N VAL A 267 -7.33 6.90 -3.95
CA VAL A 267 -5.94 7.00 -4.46
C VAL A 267 -5.94 7.27 -5.95
N TYR A 268 -6.78 6.52 -6.67
CA TYR A 268 -6.88 6.59 -8.13
C TYR A 268 -8.27 6.19 -8.59
N GLY A 269 -8.69 6.74 -9.72
CA GLY A 269 -9.98 6.40 -10.30
C GLY A 269 -9.99 6.57 -11.82
N TYR A 270 -10.57 5.59 -12.54
CA TYR A 270 -10.67 5.61 -13.97
C TYR A 270 -11.93 4.88 -14.48
N GLN A 271 -12.32 5.15 -15.72
CA GLN A 271 -13.48 4.55 -16.38
C GLN A 271 -13.01 3.50 -17.40
N PRO A 272 -12.86 2.21 -17.04
CA PRO A 272 -12.25 1.20 -17.90
C PRO A 272 -13.06 0.93 -19.18
N ASN A 273 -14.38 1.12 -19.15
CA ASN A 273 -15.27 0.87 -20.28
C ASN A 273 -15.23 2.00 -21.34
N ASP A 274 -14.74 3.18 -20.94
CA ASP A 274 -14.63 4.35 -21.84
C ASP A 274 -13.23 4.49 -22.42
N LEU A 275 -12.25 3.70 -21.95
CA LEU A 275 -10.88 3.73 -22.42
C LEU A 275 -10.71 2.92 -23.71
N GLY A 276 -10.14 3.55 -24.75
CA GLY A 276 -9.56 2.84 -25.88
C GLY A 276 -8.27 2.11 -25.51
N PHE A 277 -7.68 1.38 -26.47
CA PHE A 277 -6.49 0.57 -26.27
C PHE A 277 -5.32 1.38 -25.65
N PHE A 278 -4.97 2.54 -26.18
CA PHE A 278 -3.90 3.38 -25.66
C PHE A 278 -4.20 3.89 -24.24
N GLY A 279 -5.45 4.22 -23.96
CA GLY A 279 -5.86 4.60 -22.60
C GLY A 279 -5.71 3.44 -21.61
N LYS A 280 -6.03 2.21 -22.02
CA LYS A 280 -5.79 1.00 -21.21
C LYS A 280 -4.29 0.74 -20.99
N CYS A 281 -3.47 0.95 -22.01
CA CYS A 281 -2.01 0.88 -21.84
C CYS A 281 -1.49 1.92 -20.84
N GLY A 282 -2.02 3.15 -20.87
CA GLY A 282 -1.65 4.19 -19.88
C GLY A 282 -2.00 3.77 -18.45
N VAL A 283 -3.20 3.26 -18.22
CA VAL A 283 -3.62 2.75 -16.90
C VAL A 283 -2.78 1.54 -16.48
N PHE A 284 -2.47 0.63 -17.39
CA PHE A 284 -1.60 -0.51 -17.13
C PHE A 284 -0.22 -0.07 -16.64
N LEU A 285 0.42 0.87 -17.35
CA LEU A 285 1.73 1.40 -16.96
C LEU A 285 1.66 2.15 -15.62
N HIS A 286 0.60 2.92 -15.39
CA HIS A 286 0.36 3.58 -14.12
C HIS A 286 0.25 2.57 -12.97
N ASN A 287 -0.60 1.55 -13.11
CA ASN A 287 -0.78 0.51 -12.10
C ASN A 287 0.53 -0.24 -11.81
N LEU A 288 1.29 -0.59 -12.87
CA LEU A 288 2.57 -1.28 -12.73
C LEU A 288 3.62 -0.41 -12.03
N TYR A 289 3.70 0.88 -12.41
CA TYR A 289 4.63 1.82 -11.80
C TYR A 289 4.35 1.98 -10.30
N HIS A 290 3.09 2.26 -9.93
CA HIS A 290 2.69 2.44 -8.54
C HIS A 290 2.84 1.15 -7.71
N PHE A 291 2.57 -0.02 -8.30
CA PHE A 291 2.83 -1.28 -7.63
C PHE A 291 4.30 -1.49 -7.27
N ILE A 292 5.24 -1.05 -8.12
CA ILE A 292 6.67 -1.20 -7.87
C ILE A 292 7.20 -0.12 -6.91
N THR A 293 6.68 1.12 -6.98
CA THR A 293 7.28 2.29 -6.33
C THR A 293 6.59 2.75 -5.05
N ASP A 294 5.30 2.43 -4.89
CA ASP A 294 4.53 2.89 -3.74
C ASP A 294 4.84 2.09 -2.48
N ASP A 295 4.53 2.71 -1.35
CA ASP A 295 4.51 2.02 -0.07
C ASP A 295 3.28 1.11 0.05
N PRO A 296 3.39 0.00 0.79
CA PRO A 296 2.24 -0.85 1.09
C PRO A 296 1.21 -0.10 1.94
N ARG A 297 -0.05 -0.43 1.71
CA ARG A 297 -1.22 0.08 2.43
C ARG A 297 -1.97 -1.08 3.09
N GLU A 298 -2.88 -0.77 4.03
CA GLU A 298 -3.79 -1.71 4.66
C GLU A 298 -3.15 -3.06 5.04
N ALA A 299 -2.22 -3.03 6.00
CA ALA A 299 -1.52 -4.22 6.49
C ALA A 299 -0.81 -5.05 5.37
N ASN A 300 -0.26 -4.38 4.35
CA ASN A 300 0.43 -4.96 3.19
C ASN A 300 -0.46 -5.76 2.23
N THR A 301 -1.77 -5.58 2.28
CA THR A 301 -2.70 -6.23 1.34
C THR A 301 -2.91 -5.42 0.07
N GLU A 302 -2.73 -4.10 0.16
CA GLU A 302 -2.92 -3.14 -0.93
C GLU A 302 -1.67 -2.24 -1.08
N GLY A 303 -1.57 -1.53 -2.19
CA GLY A 303 -0.49 -0.60 -2.49
C GLY A 303 0.70 -1.24 -3.20
N GLY A 304 1.89 -0.68 -2.97
CA GLY A 304 3.11 -1.12 -3.62
C GLY A 304 3.91 -2.14 -2.80
N ILE A 305 4.94 -2.70 -3.44
CA ILE A 305 5.82 -3.71 -2.84
C ILE A 305 7.27 -3.21 -2.69
N PHE A 306 7.53 -1.92 -2.90
CA PHE A 306 8.88 -1.36 -2.87
C PHE A 306 9.68 -1.71 -1.62
N PRO A 307 9.17 -1.55 -0.38
CA PRO A 307 9.93 -1.89 0.82
C PRO A 307 10.27 -3.38 0.92
N ALA A 308 9.41 -4.27 0.41
CA ALA A 308 9.67 -5.71 0.40
C ALA A 308 10.79 -6.06 -0.60
N ILE A 309 10.77 -5.47 -1.81
CA ILE A 309 11.84 -5.64 -2.80
C ILE A 309 13.16 -5.13 -2.24
N PHE A 310 13.16 -3.89 -1.70
CA PHE A 310 14.37 -3.28 -1.13
C PHE A 310 14.90 -4.10 0.04
N GLY A 311 14.04 -4.54 0.96
CA GLY A 311 14.42 -5.36 2.11
C GLY A 311 15.06 -6.69 1.70
N THR A 312 14.47 -7.40 0.74
CA THR A 312 15.03 -8.67 0.24
C THR A 312 16.36 -8.46 -0.47
N PHE A 313 16.51 -7.38 -1.24
CA PHE A 313 17.77 -7.01 -1.90
C PHE A 313 18.87 -6.75 -0.88
N ILE A 314 18.61 -5.91 0.13
CA ILE A 314 19.59 -5.59 1.20
C ILE A 314 19.95 -6.84 2.00
N MET A 315 18.97 -7.67 2.38
CA MET A 315 19.23 -8.91 3.10
C MET A 315 20.11 -9.86 2.29
N THR A 316 19.85 -10.02 1.00
CA THR A 316 20.66 -10.87 0.11
C THR A 316 22.09 -10.33 -0.01
N LEU A 317 22.24 -9.01 -0.13
CA LEU A 317 23.53 -8.35 -0.22
C LEU A 317 24.34 -8.52 1.08
N LEU A 318 23.71 -8.26 2.24
CA LEU A 318 24.35 -8.45 3.54
C LEU A 318 24.76 -9.91 3.78
N MET A 319 23.86 -10.85 3.47
CA MET A 319 24.17 -12.28 3.59
C MET A 319 25.34 -12.67 2.68
N SER A 320 25.39 -12.17 1.44
CA SER A 320 26.50 -12.44 0.53
C SER A 320 27.82 -11.90 1.06
N VAL A 321 27.82 -10.68 1.60
CA VAL A 321 29.04 -10.06 2.18
C VAL A 321 29.52 -10.81 3.42
N LEU A 322 28.60 -11.28 4.28
CA LEU A 322 28.96 -11.98 5.53
C LEU A 322 29.35 -13.46 5.28
N VAL A 323 28.60 -14.16 4.43
CA VAL A 323 28.78 -15.60 4.22
C VAL A 323 29.97 -15.91 3.30
N THR A 324 30.24 -15.06 2.30
CA THR A 324 31.33 -15.32 1.34
C THR A 324 32.71 -15.42 1.99
N PRO A 325 33.17 -14.51 2.87
CA PRO A 325 34.46 -14.65 3.54
C PRO A 325 34.56 -15.91 4.41
N VAL A 326 33.49 -16.22 5.15
CA VAL A 326 33.45 -17.42 6.01
C VAL A 326 33.50 -18.69 5.14
N GLY A 327 32.75 -18.71 4.04
CA GLY A 327 32.76 -19.80 3.07
C GLY A 327 34.13 -20.01 2.42
N VAL A 328 34.81 -18.92 2.03
CA VAL A 328 36.17 -18.98 1.46
C VAL A 328 37.18 -19.52 2.46
N ILE A 329 37.15 -19.00 3.72
CA ILE A 329 38.02 -19.51 4.78
C ILE A 329 37.76 -21.01 5.06
N GLY A 330 36.47 -21.39 5.13
CA GLY A 330 36.06 -22.78 5.31
C GLY A 330 36.55 -23.68 4.17
N ALA A 331 36.42 -23.22 2.92
CA ALA A 331 36.88 -23.96 1.75
C ALA A 331 38.42 -24.14 1.73
N ILE A 332 39.17 -23.09 2.09
CA ILE A 332 40.63 -23.14 2.23
C ILE A 332 41.02 -24.13 3.32
N TYR A 333 40.36 -24.04 4.49
CA TYR A 333 40.61 -24.97 5.59
C TYR A 333 40.37 -26.43 5.20
N LEU A 334 39.25 -26.72 4.57
CA LEU A 334 38.90 -28.07 4.13
C LEU A 334 39.88 -28.59 3.07
N ARG A 335 40.38 -27.77 2.17
CA ARG A 335 41.30 -28.14 1.13
C ARG A 335 42.73 -28.34 1.61
N GLU A 336 43.23 -27.44 2.46
CA GLU A 336 44.64 -27.39 2.84
C GLU A 336 44.92 -28.08 4.18
N TYR A 337 43.99 -28.04 5.14
CA TYR A 337 44.25 -28.50 6.51
C TYR A 337 43.40 -29.69 6.96
N ALA A 338 42.26 -29.95 6.35
CA ALA A 338 41.42 -31.06 6.79
C ALA A 338 41.99 -32.40 6.29
N ARG A 339 42.09 -33.40 7.19
CA ARG A 339 42.47 -34.76 6.83
C ARG A 339 41.37 -35.36 5.97
N GLN A 340 41.76 -35.94 4.83
CA GLN A 340 40.83 -36.64 3.93
C GLN A 340 40.21 -37.86 4.63
N GLY A 341 38.94 -37.80 4.92
CA GLY A 341 38.14 -38.88 5.50
C GLY A 341 36.78 -38.95 4.79
N THR A 342 36.02 -40.00 5.09
CA THR A 342 34.72 -40.30 4.47
C THR A 342 33.66 -39.17 4.60
N LEU A 343 33.87 -38.19 5.50
CA LEU A 343 33.01 -37.02 5.69
C LEU A 343 33.46 -35.77 4.90
N VAL A 344 34.66 -35.80 4.31
CA VAL A 344 35.27 -34.69 3.57
C VAL A 344 35.26 -34.94 2.05
N GLN A 345 34.98 -36.17 1.61
CA GLN A 345 34.68 -36.51 0.22
C GLN A 345 33.20 -36.27 -0.08
#